data_b675e089113cb824d90585f9f47637c5
#
_entry.id   b675e089113cb824d90585f9f47637c5
#
_cell.length_a   1.000
_cell.length_b   1.000
_cell.length_c   1.000
_cell.angle_alpha   90.00
_cell.angle_beta   90.00
_cell.angle_gamma   90.00
#
_symmetry.space_group_name_H-M   'P 1'
#
loop_
_entity.id
_entity.type
_entity.pdbx_description
1 polymer ?
#
loop_
_entity_poly.entity_id
_entity_poly.type
_entity_poly.pdbx_seq_one_letter_code
_entity_poly.pdbx_strand_id
1 'polypeptide(L)'
;MINFNPDFVSCHYGPDADPSTSLPTTDNEGATLEKVVDHIVHIGEMIGYEHVGIGSDFDGIESTPVGLEGVDMMPELVAELLGRGVSERDVIGVVGANVLRVWSEVENVVVKMQKDGVKPAEDELPSLRGPAL
;
A
#
# COMPACT_ATOMS: atom_id res chain seq x y z
N MET A 1 2.74 0.89 2.11
CA MET A 1 1.55 1.53 1.51
C MET A 1 0.55 0.45 1.16
N ILE A 2 -0.70 0.62 1.56
CA ILE A 2 -1.79 -0.33 1.24
C ILE A 2 -2.31 -0.01 -0.15
N ASN A 3 -2.20 -0.97 -1.06
CA ASN A 3 -2.70 -0.91 -2.43
C ASN A 3 -4.17 -1.37 -2.47
N PHE A 4 -4.98 -0.78 -3.34
CA PHE A 4 -6.41 -1.10 -3.47
C PHE A 4 -6.71 -2.04 -4.64
N ASN A 5 -5.69 -2.53 -5.35
CA ASN A 5 -5.93 -3.50 -6.43
C ASN A 5 -6.69 -4.73 -5.88
N PRO A 6 -7.88 -5.03 -6.42
CA PRO A 6 -8.68 -6.19 -6.01
C PRO A 6 -7.91 -7.51 -5.97
N ASP A 7 -6.94 -7.71 -6.87
CA ASP A 7 -6.07 -8.90 -6.91
C ASP A 7 -5.28 -9.11 -5.60
N PHE A 8 -5.01 -8.01 -4.86
CA PHE A 8 -4.29 -8.06 -3.58
C PHE A 8 -5.24 -7.97 -2.39
N VAL A 9 -6.46 -7.46 -2.60
CA VAL A 9 -7.44 -7.24 -1.52
C VAL A 9 -8.20 -8.52 -1.21
N SER A 10 -8.69 -9.23 -2.24
CA SER A 10 -9.40 -10.50 -2.07
C SER A 10 -9.14 -11.45 -3.22
N CYS A 11 -8.65 -12.62 -2.90
CA CYS A 11 -8.42 -13.67 -3.88
C CYS A 11 -8.65 -15.06 -3.27
N HIS A 12 -8.90 -16.04 -4.12
CA HIS A 12 -9.06 -17.43 -3.70
C HIS A 12 -8.41 -18.40 -4.68
N TYR A 13 -8.08 -19.57 -4.21
CA TYR A 13 -7.67 -20.68 -5.06
C TYR A 13 -8.89 -21.51 -5.46
N GLY A 14 -8.96 -21.90 -6.72
CA GLY A 14 -9.97 -22.87 -7.17
C GLY A 14 -9.83 -24.23 -6.45
N PRO A 15 -10.88 -25.06 -6.45
CA PRO A 15 -10.90 -26.33 -5.70
C PRO A 15 -9.79 -27.30 -6.09
N ASP A 16 -9.30 -27.24 -7.33
CA ASP A 16 -8.25 -28.10 -7.86
C ASP A 16 -6.91 -27.37 -8.06
N ALA A 17 -6.79 -26.12 -7.57
CA ALA A 17 -5.58 -25.33 -7.73
C ALA A 17 -4.51 -25.74 -6.71
N ASP A 18 -3.29 -25.96 -7.16
CA ASP A 18 -2.13 -26.13 -6.29
C ASP A 18 -1.53 -24.75 -5.95
N PRO A 19 -1.60 -24.28 -4.70
CA PRO A 19 -1.08 -22.97 -4.31
C PRO A 19 0.43 -22.79 -4.57
N SER A 20 1.18 -23.88 -4.76
CA SER A 20 2.61 -23.82 -5.04
C SER A 20 2.94 -23.52 -6.52
N THR A 21 1.98 -23.74 -7.41
CA THR A 21 2.17 -23.65 -8.86
C THR A 21 1.12 -22.79 -9.58
N SER A 22 0.00 -22.51 -8.92
CA SER A 22 -1.12 -21.73 -9.47
C SER A 22 -1.16 -20.33 -8.85
N LEU A 23 -1.53 -19.34 -9.66
CA LEU A 23 -1.91 -18.04 -9.13
C LEU A 23 -3.35 -18.08 -8.59
N PRO A 24 -3.65 -17.34 -7.53
CA PRO A 24 -5.03 -17.21 -7.06
C PRO A 24 -5.87 -16.43 -8.08
N THR A 25 -7.17 -16.64 -8.04
CA THR A 25 -8.15 -15.89 -8.84
C THR A 25 -8.69 -14.74 -7.99
N THR A 26 -8.81 -13.55 -8.57
CA THR A 26 -9.40 -12.39 -7.92
C THR A 26 -10.85 -12.66 -7.54
N ASP A 27 -11.22 -12.26 -6.35
CA ASP A 27 -12.58 -12.21 -5.85
C ASP A 27 -13.05 -10.75 -5.83
N ASN A 28 -13.57 -10.27 -6.94
CA ASN A 28 -14.00 -8.88 -7.09
C ASN A 28 -15.16 -8.51 -6.15
N GLU A 29 -16.05 -9.45 -5.83
CA GLU A 29 -17.16 -9.20 -4.91
C GLU A 29 -16.71 -9.15 -3.45
N GLY A 30 -15.68 -9.94 -3.11
CA GLY A 30 -15.05 -9.95 -1.80
C GLY A 30 -14.01 -8.86 -1.59
N ALA A 31 -13.56 -8.19 -2.66
CA ALA A 31 -12.69 -7.03 -2.56
C ALA A 31 -13.51 -5.79 -2.20
N THR A 32 -13.61 -5.49 -0.92
CA THR A 32 -14.43 -4.40 -0.37
C THR A 32 -13.60 -3.43 0.46
N LEU A 33 -14.19 -2.27 0.79
CA LEU A 33 -13.62 -1.29 1.71
C LEU A 33 -13.24 -1.95 3.05
N GLU A 34 -14.13 -2.75 3.62
CA GLU A 34 -13.89 -3.44 4.89
C GLU A 34 -12.69 -4.38 4.78
N LYS A 35 -12.51 -5.03 3.62
CA LYS A 35 -11.38 -5.92 3.38
C LYS A 35 -10.07 -5.17 3.31
N VAL A 36 -10.07 -3.98 2.71
CA VAL A 36 -8.91 -3.07 2.74
C VAL A 36 -8.60 -2.65 4.17
N VAL A 37 -9.62 -2.34 4.98
CA VAL A 37 -9.43 -2.03 6.40
C VAL A 37 -8.88 -3.22 7.17
N ASP A 38 -9.34 -4.46 6.89
CA ASP A 38 -8.76 -5.67 7.49
C ASP A 38 -7.24 -5.73 7.26
N HIS A 39 -6.76 -5.41 6.05
CA HIS A 39 -5.33 -5.38 5.74
C HIS A 39 -4.59 -4.28 6.52
N ILE A 40 -5.18 -3.07 6.62
CA ILE A 40 -4.60 -1.97 7.39
C ILE A 40 -4.46 -2.35 8.86
N VAL A 41 -5.52 -2.88 9.46
CA VAL A 41 -5.56 -3.30 10.87
C VAL A 41 -4.56 -4.43 11.11
N HIS A 42 -4.55 -5.46 10.26
CA HIS A 42 -3.63 -6.58 10.39
C HIS A 42 -2.17 -6.14 10.41
N ILE A 43 -1.77 -5.28 9.47
CA ILE A 43 -0.39 -4.79 9.40
C ILE A 43 -0.10 -3.84 10.57
N GLY A 44 -1.04 -2.95 10.91
CA GLY A 44 -0.90 -2.02 12.02
C GLY A 44 -0.73 -2.72 13.37
N GLU A 45 -1.49 -3.79 13.61
CA GLU A 45 -1.35 -4.62 14.82
C GLU A 45 -0.04 -5.43 14.86
N MET A 46 0.47 -5.82 13.68
CA MET A 46 1.68 -6.64 13.58
C MET A 46 2.96 -5.83 13.78
N ILE A 47 3.07 -4.64 13.18
CA ILE A 47 4.32 -3.88 13.12
C ILE A 47 4.19 -2.42 13.60
N GLY A 48 2.99 -1.98 13.99
CA GLY A 48 2.67 -0.60 14.37
C GLY A 48 2.06 0.22 13.24
N TYR A 49 1.02 1.00 13.57
CA TYR A 49 0.31 1.85 12.61
C TYR A 49 1.19 2.97 12.03
N GLU A 50 2.27 3.35 12.71
CA GLU A 50 3.25 4.33 12.24
C GLU A 50 4.00 3.89 10.97
N HIS A 51 3.91 2.61 10.62
CA HIS A 51 4.51 2.03 9.41
C HIS A 51 3.51 1.84 8.27
N VAL A 52 2.25 2.17 8.49
CA VAL A 52 1.18 2.00 7.51
C VAL A 52 0.84 3.32 6.82
N GLY A 53 0.52 3.26 5.55
CA GLY A 53 0.01 4.38 4.77
C GLY A 53 -0.84 3.91 3.60
N ILE A 54 -1.64 4.80 3.05
CA ILE A 54 -2.51 4.54 1.90
C ILE A 54 -1.74 4.80 0.60
N GLY A 55 -1.87 3.89 -0.36
CA GLY A 55 -1.33 4.01 -1.70
C GLY A 55 -2.29 3.35 -2.69
N SER A 56 -3.43 3.99 -2.92
CA SER A 56 -4.60 3.44 -3.61
C SER A 56 -4.31 2.82 -4.97
N ASP A 57 -3.37 3.43 -5.71
CA ASP A 57 -3.03 3.03 -7.09
C ASP A 57 -4.19 3.23 -8.09
N PHE A 58 -5.11 4.16 -7.82
CA PHE A 58 -6.33 4.36 -8.63
C PHE A 58 -6.07 4.52 -10.12
N ASP A 59 -4.97 5.17 -10.52
CA ASP A 59 -4.64 5.37 -11.93
C ASP A 59 -3.90 4.17 -12.56
N GLY A 60 -3.49 3.19 -11.76
CA GLY A 60 -2.71 2.02 -12.19
C GLY A 60 -3.46 0.69 -12.09
N ILE A 61 -4.70 0.67 -11.61
CA ILE A 61 -5.51 -0.54 -11.44
C ILE A 61 -6.70 -0.56 -12.39
N GLU A 62 -7.09 -1.76 -12.86
CA GLU A 62 -8.19 -1.91 -13.82
C GLU A 62 -9.58 -1.80 -13.16
N SER A 63 -9.66 -2.12 -11.88
CA SER A 63 -10.89 -2.05 -11.09
C SER A 63 -10.57 -1.69 -9.64
N THR A 64 -11.59 -1.26 -8.91
CA THR A 64 -11.49 -0.82 -7.51
C THR A 64 -12.27 -1.73 -6.57
N PRO A 65 -11.94 -1.78 -5.28
CA PRO A 65 -12.78 -2.48 -4.31
C PRO A 65 -14.16 -1.83 -4.21
N VAL A 66 -15.16 -2.64 -3.92
CA VAL A 66 -16.51 -2.15 -3.64
C VAL A 66 -16.49 -1.22 -2.41
N GLY A 67 -17.06 -0.03 -2.55
CA GLY A 67 -17.03 1.02 -1.53
C GLY A 67 -15.76 1.88 -1.51
N LEU A 68 -14.83 1.66 -2.45
CA LEU A 68 -13.62 2.48 -2.66
C LEU A 68 -13.43 2.81 -4.14
N GLU A 69 -14.53 3.21 -4.80
CA GLU A 69 -14.53 3.50 -6.24
C GLU A 69 -13.74 4.76 -6.62
N GLY A 70 -13.46 5.62 -5.65
CA GLY A 70 -12.73 6.86 -5.88
C GLY A 70 -12.26 7.54 -4.60
N VAL A 71 -11.61 8.69 -4.76
CA VAL A 71 -11.06 9.47 -3.64
C VAL A 71 -12.15 10.06 -2.73
N ASP A 72 -13.35 10.21 -3.23
CA ASP A 72 -14.53 10.65 -2.49
C ASP A 72 -15.00 9.64 -1.43
N MET A 73 -14.57 8.39 -1.55
CA MET A 73 -14.84 7.33 -0.57
C MET A 73 -13.83 7.28 0.59
N MET A 74 -12.79 8.09 0.57
CA MET A 74 -11.79 8.12 1.66
C MET A 74 -12.36 8.45 3.04
N PRO A 75 -13.39 9.32 3.19
CA PRO A 75 -14.04 9.52 4.48
C PRO A 75 -14.67 8.24 5.06
N GLU A 76 -15.22 7.37 4.22
CA GLU A 76 -15.81 6.09 4.63
C GLU A 76 -14.71 5.12 5.13
N LEU A 77 -13.55 5.10 4.46
CA LEU A 77 -12.39 4.34 4.93
C LEU A 77 -11.93 4.81 6.32
N VAL A 78 -11.91 6.11 6.56
CA VAL A 78 -11.57 6.69 7.87
C VAL A 78 -12.62 6.29 8.92
N ALA A 79 -13.90 6.38 8.58
CA ALA A 79 -15.00 6.02 9.48
C ALA A 79 -14.93 4.55 9.88
N GLU A 80 -14.62 3.66 8.93
CA GLU A 80 -14.47 2.22 9.21
C GLU A 80 -13.26 1.93 10.10
N LEU A 81 -12.10 2.57 9.87
CA LEU A 81 -10.93 2.44 10.74
C LEU A 81 -11.24 2.84 12.19
N LEU A 82 -11.93 3.98 12.38
CA LEU A 82 -12.37 4.43 13.70
C LEU A 82 -13.40 3.46 14.30
N GLY A 83 -14.31 2.93 13.48
CA GLY A 83 -15.31 1.93 13.89
C GLY A 83 -14.67 0.62 14.37
N ARG A 84 -13.51 0.23 13.82
CA ARG A 84 -12.69 -0.91 14.28
C ARG A 84 -11.89 -0.62 15.54
N GLY A 85 -11.95 0.60 16.08
CA GLY A 85 -11.26 1.00 17.30
C GLY A 85 -9.81 1.42 17.10
N VAL A 86 -9.36 1.66 15.85
CA VAL A 86 -8.07 2.29 15.60
C VAL A 86 -8.10 3.69 16.17
N SER A 87 -7.07 4.09 16.91
CA SER A 87 -7.05 5.40 17.55
C SER A 87 -7.04 6.54 16.52
N GLU A 88 -7.63 7.69 16.85
CA GLU A 88 -7.58 8.87 16.00
C GLU A 88 -6.15 9.25 15.59
N ARG A 89 -5.21 9.11 16.52
CA ARG A 89 -3.79 9.38 16.27
C ARG A 89 -3.23 8.44 15.18
N ASP A 90 -3.54 7.16 15.27
CA ASP A 90 -3.06 6.17 14.31
C ASP A 90 -3.73 6.35 12.95
N VAL A 91 -5.03 6.67 12.93
CA VAL A 91 -5.74 6.99 11.68
C VAL A 91 -5.12 8.21 11.00
N ILE A 92 -4.82 9.31 11.74
CA ILE A 92 -4.10 10.47 11.19
C ILE A 92 -2.75 10.04 10.60
N GLY A 93 -2.04 9.14 11.26
CA GLY A 93 -0.80 8.55 10.75
C GLY A 93 -1.02 7.87 9.41
N VAL A 94 -1.95 6.91 9.36
CA VAL A 94 -2.26 6.07 8.20
C VAL A 94 -2.70 6.89 6.99
N VAL A 95 -3.56 7.90 7.18
CA VAL A 95 -4.09 8.72 6.07
C VAL A 95 -3.09 9.72 5.49
N GLY A 96 -1.94 9.94 6.15
CA GLY A 96 -0.92 10.79 5.54
C GLY A 96 0.22 11.24 6.43
N ALA A 97 0.03 11.40 7.74
CA ALA A 97 1.07 11.94 8.61
C ALA A 97 2.33 11.05 8.65
N ASN A 98 2.20 9.74 8.50
CA ASN A 98 3.34 8.82 8.42
C ASN A 98 4.21 9.10 7.18
N VAL A 99 3.58 9.31 6.03
CA VAL A 99 4.30 9.65 4.79
C VAL A 99 5.02 10.98 4.94
N LEU A 100 4.35 12.00 5.49
CA LEU A 100 4.95 13.32 5.71
C LEU A 100 6.14 13.23 6.67
N ARG A 101 6.05 12.44 7.73
CA ARG A 101 7.16 12.18 8.66
C ARG A 101 8.35 11.56 7.95
N VAL A 102 8.14 10.47 7.23
CA VAL A 102 9.22 9.77 6.50
C VAL A 102 9.84 10.70 5.46
N TRP A 103 9.02 11.45 4.73
CA TRP A 103 9.51 12.41 3.74
C TRP A 103 10.41 13.47 4.37
N SER A 104 9.98 14.05 5.48
CA SER A 104 10.79 15.05 6.21
C SER A 104 12.11 14.47 6.72
N GLU A 105 12.09 13.22 7.22
CA GLU A 105 13.32 12.54 7.65
C GLU A 105 14.30 12.32 6.47
N VAL A 106 13.78 11.92 5.30
CA VAL A 106 14.59 11.77 4.08
C VAL A 106 15.19 13.10 3.65
N GLU A 107 14.42 14.19 3.65
CA GLU A 107 14.93 15.54 3.32
C GLU A 107 16.08 15.96 4.25
N ASN A 108 15.95 15.70 5.55
CA ASN A 108 17.01 15.96 6.52
C ASN A 108 18.29 15.16 6.22
N VAL A 109 18.15 13.90 5.84
CA VAL A 109 19.30 13.05 5.44
C VAL A 109 19.94 13.60 4.17
N VAL A 110 19.16 13.97 3.15
CA VAL A 110 19.66 14.56 1.90
C VAL A 110 20.47 15.82 2.17
N VAL A 111 19.94 16.74 2.98
CA VAL A 111 20.64 17.99 3.34
C VAL A 111 21.99 17.69 4.02
N LYS A 112 22.02 16.70 4.92
CA LYS A 112 23.27 16.27 5.57
C LYS A 112 24.26 15.69 4.57
N MET A 113 23.81 14.75 3.73
CA MET A 113 24.68 14.13 2.71
C MET A 113 25.26 15.16 1.74
N GLN A 114 24.45 16.15 1.31
CA GLN A 114 24.92 17.24 0.45
C GLN A 114 25.99 18.10 1.13
N LYS A 115 25.81 18.43 2.42
CA LYS A 115 26.80 19.17 3.21
C LYS A 115 28.13 18.39 3.36
N ASP A 116 28.03 17.07 3.50
CA ASP A 116 29.17 16.17 3.64
C ASP A 116 29.85 15.87 2.28
N GLY A 117 29.34 16.45 1.18
CA GLY A 117 29.88 16.29 -0.18
C GLY A 117 29.67 14.91 -0.78
N VAL A 118 28.69 14.14 -0.26
CA VAL A 118 28.34 12.84 -0.82
C VAL A 118 27.73 13.05 -2.22
N LYS A 119 28.31 12.38 -3.20
CA LYS A 119 27.80 12.41 -4.59
C LYS A 119 26.64 11.44 -4.76
N PRO A 120 25.70 11.75 -5.66
CA PRO A 120 24.70 10.76 -6.10
C PRO A 120 25.38 9.50 -6.62
N ALA A 121 24.69 8.36 -6.48
CA ALA A 121 25.15 7.13 -7.13
C ALA A 121 25.07 7.30 -8.65
N GLU A 122 26.20 7.08 -9.33
CA GLU A 122 26.32 7.20 -10.80
C GLU A 122 26.62 5.83 -11.43
N ASP A 123 26.17 4.76 -10.77
CA ASP A 123 26.36 3.39 -11.23
C ASP A 123 25.60 3.15 -12.54
N GLU A 124 26.27 2.57 -13.51
CA GLU A 124 25.60 2.09 -14.71
C GLU A 124 24.73 0.87 -14.36
N LEU A 125 23.43 0.97 -14.60
CA LEU A 125 22.56 -0.17 -14.46
C LEU A 125 22.93 -1.22 -15.53
N PRO A 126 23.03 -2.50 -15.16
CA PRO A 126 23.20 -3.55 -16.14
C PRO A 126 22.07 -3.46 -17.17
N SER A 127 22.38 -3.55 -18.46
CA SER A 127 21.37 -3.48 -19.50
C SER A 127 20.32 -4.57 -19.26
N LEU A 128 19.08 -4.17 -19.04
CA LEU A 128 17.93 -5.08 -18.92
C LEU A 128 17.51 -5.71 -20.25
N ARG A 129 18.27 -5.42 -21.33
CA ARG A 129 18.10 -6.14 -22.59
C ARG A 129 18.68 -7.53 -22.43
N GLY A 130 17.82 -8.48 -22.07
CA GLY A 130 18.09 -9.88 -22.32
C GLY A 130 18.43 -10.07 -23.81
N PRO A 131 19.07 -11.20 -24.19
CA PRO A 131 19.32 -11.50 -25.60
C PRO A 131 18.01 -11.35 -26.36
N ALA A 132 18.06 -10.62 -27.46
CA ALA A 132 16.90 -10.48 -28.35
C ALA A 132 16.43 -11.89 -28.72
N LEU A 133 15.13 -12.19 -28.46
CA LEU A 133 14.49 -13.41 -28.87
C LEU A 133 14.44 -13.49 -30.40
#